data_d04416e0ca08eb80014d4f29dcc710f8
#
_entry.id   d04416e0ca08eb80014d4f29dcc710f8
#
_cell.length_a   1.000
_cell.length_b   1.000
_cell.length_c   1.000
_cell.angle_alpha   90.00
_cell.angle_beta   90.00
_cell.angle_gamma   90.00
#
_symmetry.space_group_name_H-M   'P 1'
#
loop_
_entity.id
_entity.type
_entity.pdbx_description
1 polymer ?
#
loop_
_entity_poly.entity_id
_entity_poly.type
_entity_poly.pdbx_seq_one_letter_code
_entity_poly.pdbx_strand_id
1 'polypeptide(L)'
;ADDFSRLVSESGHSFDVAKQGYVTLAAGAGLKHKGDDMDMVNARETYLAMGHFAPFVEAVTGAVQGALDSASLAESTPASLLEVGAGTGYYLAHTLDSIAEARGVGLDISPHAAKHLAKCHPRVGAVVADVWERLPIRDESVDAISVVFAPRNPAEFQRVLAPGGQVIVLTPDAGHLDELREPLGILGVEDGKVERMYEQAEGYLEQAADPVDISFPIELDKASVAAQVGMSPSARHISAGELAERMAALPQIGRAHV
;
A
#
# COMPACT_ATOMS: atom_id res chain seq x y z
N ALA A 1 23.78 23.22 -12.63
CA ALA A 1 22.66 23.03 -11.72
C ALA A 1 21.99 21.72 -12.13
N ASP A 2 21.96 20.76 -11.22
CA ASP A 2 21.20 19.53 -11.40
C ASP A 2 19.72 19.94 -11.46
N ASP A 3 19.09 19.70 -12.59
CA ASP A 3 17.69 20.09 -12.79
C ASP A 3 16.69 19.06 -12.23
N PHE A 4 17.22 17.98 -11.62
CA PHE A 4 16.43 16.86 -11.07
C PHE A 4 15.42 16.27 -12.06
N SER A 5 15.63 16.45 -13.36
CA SER A 5 14.72 15.97 -14.40
C SER A 5 14.88 14.48 -14.69
N ARG A 6 15.95 13.84 -14.22
CA ARG A 6 16.23 12.42 -14.44
C ARG A 6 17.10 11.81 -13.33
N LEU A 7 16.95 10.49 -13.18
CA LEU A 7 17.88 9.65 -12.44
C LEU A 7 18.83 8.96 -13.43
N VAL A 8 20.10 8.89 -13.07
CA VAL A 8 21.10 8.17 -13.88
C VAL A 8 21.74 7.09 -13.01
N SER A 9 21.74 5.85 -13.48
CA SER A 9 22.41 4.74 -12.79
C SER A 9 23.93 4.80 -13.01
N GLU A 10 24.68 4.09 -12.18
CA GLU A 10 26.12 3.92 -12.35
C GLU A 10 26.50 3.30 -13.69
N SER A 11 25.63 2.45 -14.26
CA SER A 11 25.79 1.85 -15.57
C SER A 11 25.37 2.76 -16.75
N GLY A 12 24.99 4.01 -16.47
CA GLY A 12 24.63 5.01 -17.48
C GLY A 12 23.19 4.96 -17.97
N HIS A 13 22.33 4.11 -17.42
CA HIS A 13 20.91 4.14 -17.74
C HIS A 13 20.27 5.40 -17.16
N SER A 14 19.43 6.05 -17.96
CA SER A 14 18.74 7.27 -17.59
C SER A 14 17.22 7.05 -17.53
N PHE A 15 16.59 7.54 -16.46
CA PHE A 15 15.16 7.46 -16.23
C PHE A 15 14.63 8.87 -15.98
N ASP A 16 13.66 9.29 -16.77
CA ASP A 16 13.07 10.62 -16.62
C ASP A 16 12.21 10.68 -15.36
N VAL A 17 12.33 11.80 -14.65
CA VAL A 17 11.43 12.15 -13.56
C VAL A 17 10.21 12.81 -14.16
N ALA A 18 9.04 12.23 -13.94
CA ALA A 18 7.78 12.81 -14.41
C ALA A 18 7.57 14.20 -13.80
N LYS A 19 6.85 15.07 -14.48
CA LYS A 19 6.51 16.42 -13.99
C LYS A 19 5.89 16.40 -12.58
N GLN A 20 5.22 15.31 -12.23
CA GLN A 20 4.58 15.11 -10.93
C GLN A 20 5.56 14.64 -9.83
N GLY A 21 6.80 14.29 -10.17
CA GLY A 21 7.84 13.92 -9.23
C GLY A 21 8.08 12.41 -9.06
N TYR A 22 7.35 11.54 -9.76
CA TYR A 22 7.59 10.10 -9.72
C TYR A 22 8.53 9.63 -10.86
N VAL A 23 9.13 8.45 -10.68
CA VAL A 23 9.95 7.81 -11.70
C VAL A 23 9.37 6.44 -12.06
N THR A 24 9.38 6.09 -13.35
CA THR A 24 9.00 4.74 -13.80
C THR A 24 10.26 3.91 -13.98
N LEU A 25 10.41 2.87 -13.16
CA LEU A 25 11.54 1.93 -13.19
C LEU A 25 11.05 0.52 -13.60
N ALA A 26 10.22 0.46 -14.64
CA ALA A 26 9.78 -0.80 -15.21
C ALA A 26 10.91 -1.41 -16.07
N ALA A 27 11.03 -2.75 -16.07
CA ALA A 27 11.91 -3.47 -16.97
C ALA A 27 11.52 -3.22 -18.45
N GLY A 28 12.46 -3.42 -19.38
CA GLY A 28 12.32 -3.03 -20.79
C GLY A 28 11.08 -3.57 -21.55
N ALA A 29 10.36 -4.55 -20.99
CA ALA A 29 9.09 -5.06 -21.53
C ALA A 29 7.86 -4.25 -21.06
N GLY A 30 8.03 -3.21 -20.22
CA GLY A 30 6.95 -2.48 -19.59
C GLY A 30 6.33 -3.21 -18.39
N LEU A 31 5.22 -2.66 -17.87
CA LEU A 31 4.48 -3.25 -16.76
C LEU A 31 3.62 -4.43 -17.25
N LYS A 32 3.77 -5.60 -16.64
CA LYS A 32 3.04 -6.81 -17.02
C LYS A 32 1.63 -6.87 -16.42
N HIS A 33 1.44 -6.25 -15.27
CA HIS A 33 0.16 -6.23 -14.56
C HIS A 33 -0.48 -4.85 -14.65
N LYS A 34 -1.81 -4.83 -14.59
CA LYS A 34 -2.58 -3.59 -14.62
C LYS A 34 -2.82 -3.10 -13.19
N GLY A 35 -2.35 -1.89 -12.90
CA GLY A 35 -2.65 -1.17 -11.66
C GLY A 35 -4.06 -0.57 -11.63
N ASP A 36 -4.35 0.17 -10.57
CA ASP A 36 -5.57 0.95 -10.44
C ASP A 36 -5.62 2.04 -11.50
N ASP A 37 -6.79 2.24 -12.08
CA ASP A 37 -7.03 3.37 -12.99
C ASP A 37 -7.31 4.66 -12.20
N MET A 38 -7.55 5.75 -12.94
CA MET A 38 -7.73 7.06 -12.35
C MET A 38 -8.95 7.13 -11.43
N ASP A 39 -10.05 6.47 -11.80
CA ASP A 39 -11.29 6.51 -11.03
C ASP A 39 -11.14 5.73 -9.71
N MET A 40 -10.49 4.57 -9.74
CA MET A 40 -10.15 3.79 -8.54
C MET A 40 -9.24 4.59 -7.61
N VAL A 41 -8.22 5.27 -8.15
CA VAL A 41 -7.30 6.12 -7.36
C VAL A 41 -8.03 7.30 -6.73
N ASN A 42 -8.92 7.98 -7.46
CA ASN A 42 -9.73 9.08 -6.94
C ASN A 42 -10.69 8.60 -5.84
N ALA A 43 -11.31 7.45 -6.01
CA ALA A 43 -12.17 6.83 -5.00
C ALA A 43 -11.37 6.52 -3.73
N ARG A 44 -10.14 6.00 -3.87
CA ARG A 44 -9.21 5.72 -2.76
C ARG A 44 -8.85 6.99 -1.99
N GLU A 45 -8.46 8.05 -2.68
CA GLU A 45 -8.21 9.36 -2.04
C GLU A 45 -9.42 9.83 -1.25
N THR A 46 -10.60 9.77 -1.87
CA THR A 46 -11.85 10.18 -1.23
C THR A 46 -12.14 9.36 0.03
N TYR A 47 -12.05 8.04 -0.05
CA TYR A 47 -12.36 7.16 1.08
C TYR A 47 -11.37 7.32 2.23
N LEU A 48 -10.08 7.33 1.93
CA LEU A 48 -9.04 7.46 2.95
C LEU A 48 -9.08 8.83 3.64
N ALA A 49 -9.41 9.90 2.91
CA ALA A 49 -9.59 11.24 3.48
C ALA A 49 -10.78 11.33 4.47
N MET A 50 -11.75 10.41 4.41
CA MET A 50 -12.84 10.31 5.37
C MET A 50 -12.40 9.76 6.75
N GLY A 51 -11.18 9.21 6.85
CA GLY A 51 -10.59 8.76 8.11
C GLY A 51 -11.11 7.43 8.65
N HIS A 52 -11.93 6.69 7.90
CA HIS A 52 -12.47 5.40 8.36
C HIS A 52 -11.39 4.38 8.72
N PHE A 53 -10.20 4.47 8.11
CA PHE A 53 -9.08 3.56 8.33
C PHE A 53 -8.02 4.10 9.31
N ALA A 54 -8.33 5.14 10.09
CA ALA A 54 -7.39 5.69 11.07
C ALA A 54 -6.81 4.64 12.04
N PRO A 55 -7.60 3.68 12.60
CA PRO A 55 -7.04 2.63 13.48
C PRO A 55 -6.03 1.73 12.75
N PHE A 56 -6.20 1.47 11.46
CA PHE A 56 -5.20 0.73 10.67
C PHE A 56 -3.92 1.53 10.47
N VAL A 57 -4.04 2.84 10.25
CA VAL A 57 -2.86 3.72 10.15
C VAL A 57 -2.05 3.71 11.44
N GLU A 58 -2.73 3.83 12.59
CA GLU A 58 -2.09 3.78 13.90
C GLU A 58 -1.38 2.45 14.14
N ALA A 59 -2.03 1.33 13.80
CA ALA A 59 -1.47 0.00 13.95
C ALA A 59 -0.23 -0.22 13.05
N VAL A 60 -0.31 0.15 11.78
CA VAL A 60 0.82 0.03 10.83
C VAL A 60 1.98 0.93 11.28
N THR A 61 1.70 2.18 11.65
CA THR A 61 2.72 3.12 12.13
C THR A 61 3.39 2.61 13.40
N GLY A 62 2.61 2.10 14.37
CA GLY A 62 3.15 1.52 15.61
C GLY A 62 4.02 0.28 15.35
N ALA A 63 3.60 -0.58 14.42
CA ALA A 63 4.38 -1.77 14.05
C ALA A 63 5.69 -1.39 13.33
N VAL A 64 5.68 -0.40 12.43
CA VAL A 64 6.89 0.11 11.79
C VAL A 64 7.84 0.72 12.83
N GLN A 65 7.34 1.53 13.76
CA GLN A 65 8.15 2.10 14.84
C GLN A 65 8.79 0.99 15.69
N GLY A 66 8.01 -0.02 16.11
CA GLY A 66 8.51 -1.16 16.87
C GLY A 66 9.59 -1.96 16.13
N ALA A 67 9.43 -2.12 14.81
CA ALA A 67 10.45 -2.76 13.96
C ALA A 67 11.76 -1.95 13.95
N LEU A 68 11.69 -0.63 13.81
CA LEU A 68 12.86 0.24 13.80
C LEU A 68 13.55 0.27 15.17
N ASP A 69 12.79 0.31 16.26
CA ASP A 69 13.33 0.27 17.63
C ASP A 69 14.08 -1.06 17.88
N SER A 70 13.60 -2.16 17.28
CA SER A 70 14.23 -3.49 17.40
C SER A 70 15.48 -3.63 16.55
N ALA A 71 15.57 -2.92 15.44
CA ALA A 71 16.67 -3.04 14.47
C ALA A 71 17.99 -2.45 14.94
N SER A 72 18.04 -1.77 16.11
CA SER A 72 19.25 -1.14 16.67
C SER A 72 19.99 -0.25 15.64
N LEU A 73 19.24 0.58 14.93
CA LEU A 73 19.79 1.49 13.92
C LEU A 73 20.85 2.40 14.55
N ALA A 74 21.92 2.70 13.81
CA ALA A 74 22.89 3.66 14.25
C ALA A 74 22.23 5.05 14.43
N GLU A 75 22.39 5.68 15.59
CA GLU A 75 21.73 6.93 16.00
C GLU A 75 21.83 8.09 14.98
N SER A 76 22.77 8.01 14.03
CA SER A 76 23.03 9.05 13.04
C SER A 76 22.49 8.77 11.65
N THR A 77 21.87 7.62 11.42
CA THR A 77 21.38 7.22 10.08
C THR A 77 19.87 7.31 10.03
N PRO A 78 19.29 8.14 9.15
CA PRO A 78 17.84 8.16 8.95
C PRO A 78 17.32 6.78 8.53
N ALA A 79 16.25 6.32 9.16
CA ALA A 79 15.63 5.06 8.80
C ALA A 79 15.07 5.10 7.35
N SER A 80 15.25 4.00 6.63
CA SER A 80 14.82 3.82 5.25
C SER A 80 13.58 2.92 5.22
N LEU A 81 12.43 3.47 4.82
CA LEU A 81 11.16 2.77 4.74
C LEU A 81 10.81 2.49 3.28
N LEU A 82 10.21 1.33 3.03
CA LEU A 82 9.64 0.95 1.75
C LEU A 82 8.16 0.61 1.94
N GLU A 83 7.26 1.25 1.21
CA GLU A 83 5.88 0.80 1.10
C GLU A 83 5.63 0.20 -0.28
N VAL A 84 5.19 -1.06 -0.32
CA VAL A 84 4.90 -1.80 -1.54
C VAL A 84 3.40 -1.83 -1.80
N GLY A 85 2.98 -1.43 -3.01
CA GLY A 85 1.58 -1.17 -3.32
C GLY A 85 1.08 0.08 -2.59
N ALA A 86 1.92 1.12 -2.53
CA ALA A 86 1.71 2.31 -1.71
C ALA A 86 0.45 3.12 -2.09
N GLY A 87 -0.14 2.85 -3.26
CA GLY A 87 -1.31 3.57 -3.73
C GLY A 87 -1.04 5.07 -3.78
N THR A 88 -1.85 5.83 -3.05
CA THR A 88 -1.71 7.29 -2.97
C THR A 88 -0.69 7.76 -1.92
N GLY A 89 -0.07 6.82 -1.17
CA GLY A 89 0.93 7.11 -0.14
C GLY A 89 0.34 7.44 1.23
N TYR A 90 -0.92 7.12 1.46
CA TYR A 90 -1.64 7.48 2.68
C TYR A 90 -0.96 6.92 3.94
N TYR A 91 -0.66 5.62 3.99
CA TYR A 91 -0.01 5.00 5.14
C TYR A 91 1.44 5.48 5.30
N LEU A 92 2.21 5.52 4.22
CA LEU A 92 3.60 5.95 4.25
C LEU A 92 3.73 7.41 4.74
N ALA A 93 2.86 8.30 4.29
CA ALA A 93 2.87 9.70 4.72
C ALA A 93 2.64 9.82 6.24
N HIS A 94 1.59 9.18 6.76
CA HIS A 94 1.29 9.19 8.18
C HIS A 94 2.39 8.53 9.04
N THR A 95 2.99 7.45 8.55
CA THR A 95 4.12 6.81 9.22
C THR A 95 5.32 7.76 9.29
N LEU A 96 5.63 8.46 8.20
CA LEU A 96 6.72 9.44 8.19
C LEU A 96 6.45 10.67 9.04
N ASP A 97 5.19 11.12 9.14
CA ASP A 97 4.84 12.22 10.06
C ASP A 97 5.11 11.84 11.52
N SER A 98 4.94 10.56 11.86
CA SER A 98 5.15 10.04 13.21
C SER A 98 6.61 9.71 13.53
N ILE A 99 7.42 9.34 12.52
CA ILE A 99 8.82 8.93 12.68
C ILE A 99 9.72 10.04 12.13
N ALA A 100 10.30 10.81 13.05
CA ALA A 100 11.24 11.87 12.69
C ALA A 100 12.45 11.31 11.93
N GLU A 101 12.99 12.11 10.99
CA GLU A 101 14.21 11.78 10.23
C GLU A 101 14.11 10.57 9.28
N ALA A 102 13.07 9.68 9.37
CA ALA A 102 12.90 8.59 8.43
C ALA A 102 12.64 9.10 7.00
N ARG A 103 13.05 8.33 6.01
CA ARG A 103 12.79 8.56 4.58
C ARG A 103 12.05 7.36 4.02
N GLY A 104 11.15 7.60 3.06
CA GLY A 104 10.33 6.55 2.47
C GLY A 104 10.46 6.49 0.96
N VAL A 105 10.36 5.27 0.44
CA VAL A 105 10.09 5.03 -0.98
C VAL A 105 8.76 4.30 -1.06
N GLY A 106 7.82 4.84 -1.83
CA GLY A 106 6.59 4.16 -2.17
C GLY A 106 6.68 3.56 -3.57
N LEU A 107 6.37 2.28 -3.69
CA LEU A 107 6.25 1.58 -4.96
C LEU A 107 4.78 1.32 -5.27
N ASP A 108 4.35 1.65 -6.47
CA ASP A 108 3.05 1.26 -7.00
C ASP A 108 3.16 0.95 -8.49
N ILE A 109 2.33 0.04 -8.97
CA ILE A 109 2.29 -0.30 -10.39
C ILE A 109 1.48 0.71 -11.21
N SER A 110 0.59 1.49 -10.56
CA SER A 110 -0.27 2.49 -11.19
C SER A 110 0.45 3.84 -11.34
N PRO A 111 0.66 4.33 -12.57
CA PRO A 111 1.13 5.70 -12.76
C PRO A 111 0.14 6.76 -12.25
N HIS A 112 -1.17 6.42 -12.15
CA HIS A 112 -2.18 7.31 -11.57
C HIS A 112 -1.97 7.46 -10.07
N ALA A 113 -1.76 6.36 -9.36
CA ALA A 113 -1.42 6.37 -7.93
C ALA A 113 -0.09 7.09 -7.67
N ALA A 114 0.94 6.82 -8.45
CA ALA A 114 2.26 7.44 -8.30
C ALA A 114 2.24 8.98 -8.39
N LYS A 115 1.28 9.58 -9.09
CA LYS A 115 1.10 11.05 -9.13
C LYS A 115 0.69 11.63 -7.77
N HIS A 116 -0.11 10.89 -7.00
CA HIS A 116 -0.51 11.26 -5.64
C HIS A 116 0.62 10.95 -4.67
N LEU A 117 1.18 9.75 -4.74
CA LEU A 117 2.31 9.29 -3.95
C LEU A 117 3.50 10.27 -3.99
N ALA A 118 3.83 10.82 -5.16
CA ALA A 118 4.92 11.79 -5.32
C ALA A 118 4.69 13.12 -4.59
N LYS A 119 3.49 13.36 -4.09
CA LYS A 119 3.09 14.60 -3.40
C LYS A 119 2.62 14.37 -1.97
N CYS A 120 2.51 13.11 -1.54
CA CYS A 120 1.91 12.76 -0.26
C CYS A 120 2.75 13.27 0.92
N HIS A 121 4.08 13.30 0.78
CA HIS A 121 4.99 13.75 1.84
C HIS A 121 6.36 14.15 1.27
N PRO A 122 7.03 15.22 1.79
CA PRO A 122 8.32 15.71 1.25
C PRO A 122 9.50 14.72 1.39
N ARG A 123 9.40 13.74 2.27
CA ARG A 123 10.40 12.69 2.48
C ARG A 123 10.09 11.38 1.72
N VAL A 124 9.15 11.40 0.77
CA VAL A 124 8.77 10.23 -0.05
C VAL A 124 9.34 10.35 -1.45
N GLY A 125 10.03 9.28 -1.88
CA GLY A 125 10.31 9.00 -3.28
C GLY A 125 9.23 8.09 -3.88
N ALA A 126 8.63 8.50 -5.01
CA ALA A 126 7.58 7.74 -5.67
C ALA A 126 8.12 7.00 -6.90
N VAL A 127 7.89 5.69 -6.96
CA VAL A 127 8.39 4.83 -8.03
C VAL A 127 7.26 3.97 -8.61
N VAL A 128 7.14 3.99 -9.92
CA VAL A 128 6.28 3.04 -10.66
C VAL A 128 7.10 1.79 -10.95
N ALA A 129 6.73 0.67 -10.33
CA ALA A 129 7.37 -0.63 -10.50
C ALA A 129 6.37 -1.77 -10.23
N ASP A 130 6.68 -2.96 -10.75
CA ASP A 130 5.90 -4.17 -10.52
C ASP A 130 6.53 -4.98 -9.38
N VAL A 131 5.76 -5.26 -8.31
CA VAL A 131 6.24 -6.01 -7.14
C VAL A 131 6.63 -7.45 -7.49
N TRP A 132 6.05 -8.02 -8.54
CA TRP A 132 6.35 -9.38 -8.99
C TRP A 132 7.67 -9.51 -9.76
N GLU A 133 8.26 -8.39 -10.15
CA GLU A 133 9.59 -8.32 -10.78
C GLU A 133 10.66 -8.01 -9.73
N ARG A 134 11.93 -7.96 -10.18
CA ARG A 134 13.01 -7.48 -9.32
C ARG A 134 12.75 -6.01 -8.95
N LEU A 135 12.66 -5.75 -7.64
CA LEU A 135 12.45 -4.39 -7.15
C LEU A 135 13.68 -3.51 -7.45
N PRO A 136 13.48 -2.25 -7.89
CA PRO A 136 14.57 -1.32 -8.16
C PRO A 136 15.14 -0.71 -6.86
N ILE A 137 15.36 -1.55 -5.88
CA ILE A 137 15.89 -1.24 -4.55
C ILE A 137 17.18 -2.04 -4.37
N ARG A 138 18.18 -1.45 -3.73
CA ARG A 138 19.44 -2.12 -3.40
C ARG A 138 19.20 -3.28 -2.44
N ASP A 139 20.09 -4.25 -2.50
CA ASP A 139 20.15 -5.32 -1.51
C ASP A 139 20.46 -4.71 -0.13
N GLU A 140 19.86 -5.24 0.92
CA GLU A 140 20.15 -4.92 2.32
C GLU A 140 20.13 -3.40 2.63
N SER A 141 19.14 -2.66 2.12
CA SER A 141 19.12 -1.19 2.19
C SER A 141 17.86 -0.57 2.80
N VAL A 142 16.92 -1.40 3.25
CA VAL A 142 15.63 -0.96 3.78
C VAL A 142 15.45 -1.50 5.19
N ASP A 143 15.15 -0.63 6.15
CA ASP A 143 15.02 -1.01 7.55
C ASP A 143 13.64 -1.55 7.89
N ALA A 144 12.59 -1.08 7.21
CA ALA A 144 11.25 -1.65 7.34
C ALA A 144 10.49 -1.56 6.01
N ILE A 145 9.70 -2.62 5.75
CA ILE A 145 8.80 -2.69 4.59
C ILE A 145 7.36 -2.75 5.11
N SER A 146 6.49 -1.87 4.64
CA SER A 146 5.05 -1.95 4.84
C SER A 146 4.35 -2.45 3.58
N VAL A 147 3.38 -3.35 3.75
CA VAL A 147 2.53 -3.89 2.69
C VAL A 147 1.09 -3.86 3.17
N VAL A 148 0.33 -2.89 2.71
CA VAL A 148 -1.04 -2.66 3.17
C VAL A 148 -2.02 -2.99 2.06
N PHE A 149 -2.79 -4.06 2.23
CA PHE A 149 -3.78 -4.56 1.26
C PHE A 149 -3.21 -4.77 -0.16
N ALA A 150 -1.93 -5.09 -0.27
CA ALA A 150 -1.20 -5.16 -1.52
C ALA A 150 -0.55 -6.55 -1.76
N PRO A 151 -0.11 -6.86 -2.99
CA PRO A 151 0.65 -8.06 -3.30
C PRO A 151 2.01 -8.11 -2.58
N ARG A 152 2.55 -9.31 -2.41
CA ARG A 152 3.79 -9.57 -1.69
C ARG A 152 4.74 -10.41 -2.52
N ASN A 153 6.03 -10.08 -2.43
CA ASN A 153 7.13 -10.85 -3.05
C ASN A 153 8.20 -11.12 -1.97
N PRO A 154 8.05 -12.17 -1.15
CA PRO A 154 8.93 -12.43 -0.01
C PRO A 154 10.40 -12.57 -0.38
N ALA A 155 10.74 -13.13 -1.54
CA ALA A 155 12.11 -13.25 -2.02
C ALA A 155 12.77 -11.87 -2.23
N GLU A 156 12.05 -10.94 -2.83
CA GLU A 156 12.55 -9.58 -3.01
C GLU A 156 12.57 -8.80 -1.69
N PHE A 157 11.59 -9.04 -0.80
CA PHE A 157 11.60 -8.43 0.53
C PHE A 157 12.82 -8.86 1.33
N GLN A 158 13.14 -10.18 1.35
CA GLN A 158 14.36 -10.69 1.98
C GLN A 158 15.61 -10.04 1.38
N ARG A 159 15.68 -9.88 0.06
CA ARG A 159 16.84 -9.30 -0.60
C ARG A 159 17.08 -7.84 -0.23
N VAL A 160 16.02 -7.03 -0.15
CA VAL A 160 16.16 -5.58 0.06
C VAL A 160 16.21 -5.17 1.52
N LEU A 161 15.72 -6.00 2.46
CA LEU A 161 15.79 -5.74 3.90
C LEU A 161 17.24 -5.70 4.38
N ALA A 162 17.56 -4.67 5.15
CA ALA A 162 18.78 -4.61 5.93
C ALA A 162 18.79 -5.69 7.02
N PRO A 163 19.96 -6.11 7.52
CA PRO A 163 20.02 -7.05 8.64
C PRO A 163 19.22 -6.55 9.84
N GLY A 164 18.29 -7.38 10.32
CA GLY A 164 17.36 -7.05 11.41
C GLY A 164 16.13 -6.23 10.98
N GLY A 165 16.04 -5.86 9.71
CA GLY A 165 14.85 -5.20 9.15
C GLY A 165 13.62 -6.11 9.15
N GLN A 166 12.43 -5.53 9.14
CA GLN A 166 11.17 -6.28 9.25
C GLN A 166 10.17 -5.90 8.16
N VAL A 167 9.28 -6.85 7.84
CA VAL A 167 8.12 -6.64 6.97
C VAL A 167 6.86 -6.57 7.82
N ILE A 168 6.11 -5.50 7.69
CA ILE A 168 4.82 -5.27 8.31
C ILE A 168 3.74 -5.46 7.27
N VAL A 169 2.83 -6.42 7.48
CA VAL A 169 1.76 -6.73 6.54
C VAL A 169 0.41 -6.49 7.19
N LEU A 170 -0.39 -5.62 6.60
CA LEU A 170 -1.82 -5.51 6.89
C LEU A 170 -2.61 -6.17 5.75
N THR A 171 -3.40 -7.19 6.07
CA THR A 171 -4.21 -7.93 5.11
C THR A 171 -5.64 -8.08 5.64
N PRO A 172 -6.67 -8.04 4.78
CA PRO A 172 -8.04 -8.21 5.23
C PRO A 172 -8.30 -9.66 5.64
N ASP A 173 -9.03 -9.84 6.72
CA ASP A 173 -9.60 -11.11 7.14
C ASP A 173 -10.92 -11.42 6.40
N ALA A 174 -11.40 -12.65 6.53
CA ALA A 174 -12.60 -13.15 5.85
C ALA A 174 -13.85 -12.31 6.16
N GLY A 175 -13.95 -11.76 7.38
CA GLY A 175 -15.07 -10.91 7.81
C GLY A 175 -15.03 -9.46 7.33
N HIS A 176 -13.97 -9.04 6.67
CA HIS A 176 -13.81 -7.64 6.26
C HIS A 176 -14.94 -7.19 5.32
N LEU A 177 -15.74 -6.20 5.78
CA LEU A 177 -16.89 -5.61 5.06
C LEU A 177 -17.98 -6.62 4.68
N ASP A 178 -18.16 -7.68 5.44
CA ASP A 178 -19.12 -8.75 5.15
C ASP A 178 -20.54 -8.22 4.98
N GLU A 179 -20.94 -7.23 5.78
CA GLU A 179 -22.28 -6.63 5.73
C GLU A 179 -22.59 -5.94 4.39
N LEU A 180 -21.57 -5.58 3.64
CA LEU A 180 -21.70 -4.95 2.32
C LEU A 180 -21.66 -5.96 1.16
N ARG A 181 -21.21 -7.20 1.40
CA ARG A 181 -20.93 -8.19 0.33
C ARG A 181 -22.18 -8.58 -0.41
N GLU A 182 -23.16 -9.15 0.28
CA GLU A 182 -24.39 -9.63 -0.34
C GLU A 182 -25.22 -8.47 -0.91
N PRO A 183 -25.51 -7.40 -0.16
CA PRO A 183 -26.38 -6.34 -0.68
C PRO A 183 -25.80 -5.60 -1.89
N LEU A 184 -24.49 -5.44 -1.96
CA LEU A 184 -23.83 -4.71 -3.04
C LEU A 184 -23.20 -5.61 -4.10
N GLY A 185 -23.15 -6.93 -3.87
CA GLY A 185 -22.52 -7.89 -4.78
C GLY A 185 -21.02 -7.65 -4.94
N ILE A 186 -20.34 -7.19 -3.88
CA ILE A 186 -18.90 -6.95 -3.89
C ILE A 186 -18.12 -8.24 -3.61
N LEU A 187 -16.88 -8.27 -4.09
CA LEU A 187 -15.99 -9.40 -3.88
C LEU A 187 -15.65 -9.53 -2.40
N GLY A 188 -15.70 -10.75 -1.90
CA GLY A 188 -15.24 -11.09 -0.56
C GLY A 188 -13.74 -11.39 -0.51
N VAL A 189 -13.23 -11.53 0.70
CA VAL A 189 -11.88 -12.03 0.95
C VAL A 189 -11.89 -13.55 0.77
N GLU A 190 -10.91 -14.08 0.06
CA GLU A 190 -10.74 -15.53 -0.10
C GLU A 190 -10.34 -16.19 1.22
N ASP A 191 -10.95 -17.34 1.52
CA ASP A 191 -10.56 -18.18 2.64
C ASP A 191 -9.10 -18.65 2.53
N GLY A 192 -8.41 -18.79 3.67
CA GLY A 192 -7.03 -19.22 3.72
C GLY A 192 -6.01 -18.22 3.18
N LYS A 193 -6.37 -16.93 3.09
CA LYS A 193 -5.46 -15.90 2.58
C LYS A 193 -4.25 -15.67 3.50
N VAL A 194 -4.47 -15.75 4.80
CA VAL A 194 -3.41 -15.58 5.80
C VAL A 194 -2.49 -16.78 5.77
N GLU A 195 -3.01 -17.99 5.74
CA GLU A 195 -2.24 -19.23 5.66
C GLU A 195 -1.36 -19.25 4.40
N ARG A 196 -1.93 -18.90 3.24
CA ARG A 196 -1.15 -18.78 1.99
C ARG A 196 -0.05 -17.72 2.06
N MET A 197 -0.27 -16.65 2.83
CA MET A 197 0.76 -15.64 3.06
C MET A 197 1.97 -16.23 3.81
N TYR A 198 1.74 -17.03 4.87
CA TYR A 198 2.80 -17.70 5.60
C TYR A 198 3.52 -18.72 4.72
N GLU A 199 2.78 -19.54 3.97
CA GLU A 199 3.35 -20.50 3.01
C GLU A 199 4.26 -19.83 1.97
N GLN A 200 3.84 -18.67 1.44
CA GLN A 200 4.65 -17.91 0.49
C GLN A 200 5.90 -17.28 1.11
N ALA A 201 5.86 -16.97 2.40
CA ALA A 201 6.99 -16.39 3.12
C ALA A 201 8.01 -17.44 3.57
N GLU A 202 7.63 -18.72 3.63
CA GLU A 202 8.47 -19.81 4.07
C GLU A 202 9.78 -19.87 3.27
N GLY A 203 10.90 -19.97 3.99
CA GLY A 203 12.24 -20.00 3.40
C GLY A 203 12.84 -18.64 3.02
N TYR A 204 12.05 -17.57 3.10
CA TYR A 204 12.52 -16.19 2.85
C TYR A 204 12.47 -15.32 4.10
N LEU A 205 11.40 -15.43 4.88
CA LEU A 205 11.15 -14.57 6.05
C LEU A 205 10.76 -15.45 7.24
N GLU A 206 11.16 -15.00 8.44
CA GLU A 206 10.77 -15.62 9.70
C GLU A 206 9.73 -14.75 10.40
N GLN A 207 8.78 -15.37 11.10
CA GLN A 207 7.79 -14.65 11.88
C GLN A 207 8.47 -13.95 13.06
N ALA A 208 8.39 -12.62 13.11
CA ALA A 208 9.03 -11.82 14.15
C ALA A 208 8.14 -11.64 15.40
N ALA A 209 6.81 -11.69 15.23
CA ALA A 209 5.84 -11.54 16.31
C ALA A 209 4.54 -12.29 15.97
N ASP A 210 3.70 -12.52 16.97
CA ASP A 210 2.36 -13.07 16.76
C ASP A 210 1.49 -12.07 15.97
N PRO A 211 0.60 -12.57 15.09
CA PRO A 211 -0.33 -11.71 14.37
C PRO A 211 -1.28 -11.01 15.34
N VAL A 212 -1.67 -9.80 14.98
CA VAL A 212 -2.64 -9.00 15.73
C VAL A 212 -3.89 -8.84 14.91
N ASP A 213 -5.02 -9.30 15.43
CA ASP A 213 -6.33 -9.08 14.83
C ASP A 213 -6.83 -7.68 15.18
N ILE A 214 -7.20 -6.92 14.17
CA ILE A 214 -7.76 -5.58 14.33
C ILE A 214 -9.13 -5.57 13.69
N SER A 215 -10.17 -5.43 14.49
CA SER A 215 -11.54 -5.31 14.01
C SER A 215 -12.27 -4.20 14.75
N PHE A 216 -12.96 -3.37 14.01
CA PHE A 216 -13.78 -2.29 14.56
C PHE A 216 -14.95 -1.96 13.64
N PRO A 217 -16.08 -1.50 14.19
CA PRO A 217 -17.21 -1.05 13.39
C PRO A 217 -16.93 0.32 12.79
N ILE A 218 -17.31 0.49 11.54
CA ILE A 218 -17.35 1.80 10.86
C ILE A 218 -18.77 2.15 10.46
N GLU A 219 -19.09 3.44 10.52
CA GLU A 219 -20.35 3.97 10.01
C GLU A 219 -20.12 4.53 8.62
N LEU A 220 -20.88 4.02 7.66
CA LEU A 220 -20.74 4.38 6.25
C LEU A 220 -22.03 5.02 5.74
N ASP A 221 -21.93 6.25 5.24
CA ASP A 221 -22.95 6.86 4.41
C ASP A 221 -22.82 6.42 2.94
N LYS A 222 -23.73 6.85 2.10
CA LYS A 222 -23.72 6.49 0.67
C LYS A 222 -22.44 6.92 -0.04
N ALA A 223 -21.86 8.07 0.33
CA ALA A 223 -20.63 8.56 -0.28
C ALA A 223 -19.45 7.69 0.12
N SER A 224 -19.37 7.31 1.40
CA SER A 224 -18.36 6.39 1.93
C SER A 224 -18.43 5.01 1.25
N VAL A 225 -19.64 4.44 1.11
CA VAL A 225 -19.83 3.15 0.43
C VAL A 225 -19.41 3.23 -1.03
N ALA A 226 -19.83 4.28 -1.75
CA ALA A 226 -19.45 4.46 -3.15
C ALA A 226 -17.93 4.56 -3.32
N ALA A 227 -17.26 5.34 -2.46
CA ALA A 227 -15.82 5.49 -2.49
C ALA A 227 -15.09 4.17 -2.13
N GLN A 228 -15.59 3.44 -1.11
CA GLN A 228 -15.02 2.16 -0.69
C GLN A 228 -15.10 1.10 -1.79
N VAL A 229 -16.26 0.95 -2.42
CA VAL A 229 -16.43 0.01 -3.55
C VAL A 229 -15.60 0.47 -4.74
N GLY A 230 -15.60 1.78 -5.03
CA GLY A 230 -14.85 2.37 -6.14
C GLY A 230 -13.33 2.19 -6.04
N MET A 231 -12.77 2.11 -4.85
CA MET A 231 -11.32 1.87 -4.66
C MET A 231 -10.94 0.39 -4.63
N SER A 232 -11.92 -0.51 -4.54
CA SER A 232 -11.71 -1.94 -4.38
C SER A 232 -11.63 -2.68 -5.74
N PRO A 233 -11.15 -3.93 -5.77
CA PRO A 233 -11.21 -4.76 -6.98
C PRO A 233 -12.62 -4.91 -7.56
N SER A 234 -13.66 -4.76 -6.74
CA SER A 234 -15.08 -4.81 -7.17
C SER A 234 -15.43 -3.73 -8.20
N ALA A 235 -14.73 -2.58 -8.17
CA ALA A 235 -14.91 -1.50 -9.16
C ALA A 235 -14.68 -1.93 -10.61
N ARG A 236 -13.95 -3.02 -10.83
CA ARG A 236 -13.71 -3.58 -12.17
C ARG A 236 -14.87 -4.41 -12.71
N HIS A 237 -15.83 -4.76 -11.84
CA HIS A 237 -16.93 -5.66 -12.14
C HIS A 237 -18.32 -5.03 -11.93
N ILE A 238 -18.41 -3.94 -11.20
CA ILE A 238 -19.65 -3.23 -10.87
C ILE A 238 -19.56 -1.83 -11.45
N SER A 239 -20.46 -1.48 -12.36
CA SER A 239 -20.53 -0.11 -12.88
C SER A 239 -21.08 0.87 -11.83
N ALA A 240 -20.75 2.15 -11.96
CA ALA A 240 -21.28 3.18 -11.06
C ALA A 240 -22.81 3.25 -11.04
N GLY A 241 -23.47 2.96 -12.17
CA GLY A 241 -24.93 2.91 -12.27
C GLY A 241 -25.50 1.73 -11.48
N GLU A 242 -24.97 0.54 -11.67
CA GLU A 242 -25.40 -0.66 -10.91
C GLU A 242 -25.16 -0.50 -9.40
N LEU A 243 -24.03 0.08 -9.02
CA LEU A 243 -23.75 0.37 -7.61
C LEU A 243 -24.80 1.34 -7.05
N ALA A 244 -25.10 2.43 -7.76
CA ALA A 244 -26.10 3.41 -7.34
C ALA A 244 -27.49 2.78 -7.19
N GLU A 245 -27.92 1.89 -8.11
CA GLU A 245 -29.18 1.15 -8.02
C GLU A 245 -29.23 0.22 -6.80
N ARG A 246 -28.17 -0.56 -6.56
CA ARG A 246 -28.07 -1.44 -5.39
C ARG A 246 -28.09 -0.66 -4.08
N MET A 247 -27.36 0.46 -4.02
CA MET A 247 -27.36 1.37 -2.87
C MET A 247 -28.71 2.04 -2.64
N ALA A 248 -29.49 2.34 -3.69
CA ALA A 248 -30.84 2.89 -3.56
C ALA A 248 -31.82 1.90 -2.97
N ALA A 249 -31.65 0.60 -3.24
CA ALA A 249 -32.47 -0.48 -2.71
C ALA A 249 -32.22 -0.79 -1.22
N LEU A 250 -31.10 -0.33 -0.65
CA LEU A 250 -30.80 -0.50 0.77
C LEU A 250 -31.63 0.44 1.64
N PRO A 251 -32.33 -0.05 2.66
CA PRO A 251 -33.18 0.78 3.52
C PRO A 251 -32.36 1.78 4.34
N GLN A 252 -31.17 1.40 4.74
CA GLN A 252 -30.22 2.27 5.43
C GLN A 252 -28.81 1.69 5.26
N ILE A 253 -27.85 2.54 4.95
CA ILE A 253 -26.44 2.17 5.01
C ILE A 253 -26.00 2.51 6.44
N GLY A 254 -25.58 1.51 7.18
CA GLY A 254 -25.29 1.63 8.58
C GLY A 254 -23.85 1.26 8.91
N ARG A 255 -23.66 0.17 9.65
CA ARG A 255 -22.38 -0.30 10.14
C ARG A 255 -21.83 -1.42 9.27
N ALA A 256 -20.52 -1.39 9.10
CA ALA A 256 -19.76 -2.53 8.62
C ALA A 256 -18.56 -2.75 9.55
N HIS A 257 -18.01 -3.96 9.55
CA HIS A 257 -16.79 -4.28 10.29
C HIS A 257 -15.60 -4.34 9.31
N VAL A 258 -14.49 -3.81 9.76
CA VAL A 258 -13.22 -3.82 9.05
C VAL A 258 -12.15 -4.44 9.92
#